data_265d321c6cbc963599d44ad89558a3b1
#
_entry.id   265d321c6cbc963599d44ad89558a3b1
#
_cell.length_a   1.000
_cell.length_b   1.000
_cell.length_c   1.000
_cell.angle_alpha   90.00
_cell.angle_beta   90.00
_cell.angle_gamma   90.00
#
_symmetry.space_group_name_H-M   'P 1'
#
loop_
_entity.id
_entity.type
_entity.pdbx_description
1 polymer ?
#
loop_
_entity_poly.entity_id
_entity_poly.type
_entity_poly.pdbx_seq_one_letter_code
_entity_poly.pdbx_strand_id
1 'polypeptide(L)'
;MCRLYEKFILEYYSRHYPALSVSASQIPWALDDGVGTMLPVMQSDIHLQRGNTVLIIDAKYYSHTTQVQFDKHTLHSNNLYQIFTYVKNRSYQFGEEDNTVSGMLLYAKTEEEIQPDNVYQMHGSQISVKTLDLNLPFSEIAAQMDRIAEAHFTGIIKAN
;
A
#
# COMPACT_ATOMS: atom_id res chain seq x y z
N MET A 1 -17.47 -5.73 -0.10
CA MET A 1 -16.99 -4.37 0.14
C MET A 1 -15.50 -4.21 -0.11
N CYS A 2 -14.66 -5.18 0.29
CA CYS A 2 -13.20 -5.10 0.03
C CYS A 2 -12.87 -4.88 -1.44
N ARG A 3 -13.45 -5.68 -2.34
CA ARG A 3 -13.19 -5.54 -3.78
C ARG A 3 -13.59 -4.18 -4.35
N LEU A 4 -14.69 -3.62 -3.88
CA LEU A 4 -15.13 -2.31 -4.33
C LEU A 4 -14.17 -1.22 -3.86
N TYR A 5 -13.69 -1.33 -2.63
CA TYR A 5 -12.73 -0.41 -2.04
C TYR A 5 -11.38 -0.46 -2.78
N GLU A 6 -10.87 -1.67 -3.01
CA GLU A 6 -9.63 -1.87 -3.79
C GLU A 6 -9.77 -1.29 -5.20
N LYS A 7 -10.87 -1.60 -5.87
CA LYS A 7 -11.13 -1.13 -7.22
C LYS A 7 -11.25 0.40 -7.28
N PHE A 8 -11.88 1.00 -6.30
CA PHE A 8 -11.98 2.46 -6.21
C PHE A 8 -10.61 3.11 -6.18
N ILE A 9 -9.71 2.61 -5.33
CA ILE A 9 -8.36 3.16 -5.21
C ILE A 9 -7.58 2.96 -6.52
N LEU A 10 -7.64 1.76 -7.07
CA LEU A 10 -6.94 1.42 -8.32
C LEU A 10 -7.41 2.34 -9.47
N GLU A 11 -8.71 2.48 -9.64
CA GLU A 11 -9.30 3.30 -10.70
C GLU A 11 -8.98 4.79 -10.50
N TYR A 12 -8.99 5.26 -9.26
CA TYR A 12 -8.65 6.64 -8.97
C TYR A 12 -7.25 6.99 -9.47
N TYR A 13 -6.26 6.20 -9.09
CA TYR A 13 -4.87 6.46 -9.51
C TYR A 13 -4.67 6.24 -11.01
N SER A 14 -5.31 5.23 -11.59
CA SER A 14 -5.24 5.00 -13.05
C SER A 14 -5.77 6.20 -13.83
N ARG A 15 -6.86 6.77 -13.37
CA ARG A 15 -7.55 7.86 -14.08
C ARG A 15 -6.85 9.21 -13.87
N HIS A 16 -6.42 9.50 -12.66
CA HIS A 16 -5.96 10.84 -12.30
C HIS A 16 -4.44 11.01 -12.31
N TYR A 17 -3.69 9.94 -12.39
CA TYR A 17 -2.22 9.98 -12.39
C TYR A 17 -1.63 9.21 -13.57
N PRO A 18 -1.74 9.74 -14.81
CA PRO A 18 -1.24 9.04 -16.00
C PRO A 18 0.27 8.85 -16.01
N ALA A 19 1.01 9.63 -15.22
CA ALA A 19 2.46 9.47 -15.07
C ALA A 19 2.84 8.23 -14.23
N LEU A 20 1.89 7.62 -13.53
CA LEU A 20 2.11 6.39 -12.78
C LEU A 20 1.69 5.18 -13.61
N SER A 21 2.49 4.11 -13.53
CA SER A 21 2.03 2.77 -13.92
C SER A 21 1.23 2.21 -12.76
N VAL A 22 -0.06 1.98 -12.99
CA VAL A 22 -1.00 1.53 -11.95
C VAL A 22 -1.50 0.14 -12.31
N SER A 23 -1.37 -0.80 -11.38
CA SER A 23 -1.81 -2.19 -11.60
C SER A 23 -2.06 -2.92 -10.28
N ALA A 24 -2.74 -4.06 -10.36
CA ALA A 24 -2.80 -5.05 -9.29
C ALA A 24 -1.80 -6.15 -9.65
N SER A 25 -0.53 -5.89 -9.43
CA SER A 25 0.56 -6.73 -9.94
C SER A 25 0.86 -7.92 -9.04
N GLN A 26 1.22 -9.05 -9.67
CA GLN A 26 1.85 -10.15 -8.97
C GLN A 26 3.30 -9.79 -8.63
N ILE A 27 3.73 -10.23 -7.47
CA ILE A 27 5.09 -9.99 -6.97
C ILE A 27 5.80 -11.35 -6.92
N PRO A 28 6.84 -11.59 -7.74
CA PRO A 28 7.58 -12.84 -7.67
C PRO A 28 8.33 -12.97 -6.35
N TRP A 29 8.42 -14.21 -5.85
CA TRP A 29 9.30 -14.52 -4.74
C TRP A 29 10.76 -14.34 -5.15
N ALA A 30 11.55 -13.71 -4.31
CA ALA A 30 12.99 -13.59 -4.48
C ALA A 30 13.62 -14.90 -3.99
N LEU A 31 14.00 -15.77 -4.93
CA LEU A 31 14.49 -17.11 -4.63
C LEU A 31 15.99 -17.21 -4.98
N ASP A 32 16.77 -17.76 -4.04
CA ASP A 32 18.21 -17.91 -4.23
C ASP A 32 18.56 -19.01 -5.26
N ASP A 33 17.74 -20.08 -5.28
CA ASP A 33 17.96 -21.25 -6.13
C ASP A 33 16.90 -21.43 -7.23
N GLY A 34 15.92 -20.52 -7.29
CA GLY A 34 14.82 -20.58 -8.25
C GLY A 34 13.76 -21.63 -7.95
N VAL A 35 13.84 -22.33 -6.81
CA VAL A 35 12.88 -23.37 -6.45
C VAL A 35 11.71 -22.77 -5.70
N GLY A 36 10.58 -22.63 -6.39
CA GLY A 36 9.35 -22.02 -5.83
C GLY A 36 8.14 -22.94 -5.78
N THR A 37 8.36 -24.25 -5.85
CA THR A 37 7.26 -25.24 -5.81
C THR A 37 6.41 -25.05 -4.56
N MET A 38 5.09 -24.96 -4.76
CA MET A 38 4.08 -24.77 -3.69
C MET A 38 4.11 -23.42 -2.99
N LEU A 39 4.94 -22.47 -3.39
CA LEU A 39 4.84 -21.10 -2.85
C LEU A 39 3.55 -20.45 -3.37
N PRO A 40 2.82 -19.76 -2.48
CA PRO A 40 1.59 -19.07 -2.89
C PRO A 40 1.92 -17.88 -3.79
N VAL A 41 0.95 -17.51 -4.63
CA VAL A 41 1.04 -16.30 -5.43
C VAL A 41 0.92 -15.08 -4.51
N MET A 42 1.87 -14.15 -4.63
CA MET A 42 1.75 -12.84 -4.00
C MET A 42 1.16 -11.87 -5.02
N GLN A 43 0.07 -11.22 -4.64
CA GLN A 43 -0.57 -10.23 -5.50
C GLN A 43 -0.95 -9.00 -4.68
N SER A 44 -0.41 -7.85 -5.08
CA SER A 44 -0.76 -6.58 -4.45
C SER A 44 -2.15 -6.12 -4.90
N ASP A 45 -2.85 -5.41 -4.04
CA ASP A 45 -4.12 -4.79 -4.39
C ASP A 45 -3.88 -3.62 -5.36
N ILE A 46 -2.94 -2.75 -5.02
CA ILE A 46 -2.56 -1.61 -5.84
C ILE A 46 -1.03 -1.50 -5.88
N HIS A 47 -0.49 -1.41 -7.06
CA HIS A 47 0.93 -1.19 -7.31
C HIS A 47 1.08 0.07 -8.15
N LEU A 48 1.76 1.08 -7.59
CA LEU A 48 2.04 2.35 -8.24
C LEU A 48 3.53 2.46 -8.51
N GLN A 49 3.90 2.83 -9.73
CA GLN A 49 5.31 2.93 -10.09
C GLN A 49 5.57 4.11 -11.03
N ARG A 50 6.65 4.82 -10.75
CA ARG A 50 7.27 5.76 -11.68
C ARG A 50 8.79 5.57 -11.63
N GLY A 51 9.37 5.07 -12.73
CA GLY A 51 10.81 4.71 -12.74
C GLY A 51 11.12 3.64 -11.69
N ASN A 52 12.09 3.92 -10.85
CA ASN A 52 12.52 3.02 -9.78
C ASN A 52 11.86 3.35 -8.41
N THR A 53 10.83 4.16 -8.43
CA THR A 53 10.02 4.45 -7.24
C THR A 53 8.70 3.68 -7.31
N VAL A 54 8.45 2.87 -6.29
CA VAL A 54 7.28 1.99 -6.21
C VAL A 54 6.57 2.21 -4.87
N LEU A 55 5.25 2.28 -4.90
CA LEU A 55 4.41 2.21 -3.72
C LEU A 55 3.44 1.04 -3.88
N ILE A 56 3.50 0.10 -2.95
CA ILE A 56 2.56 -1.03 -2.88
C ILE A 56 1.53 -0.70 -1.81
N ILE A 57 0.26 -0.65 -2.19
CA ILE A 57 -0.84 -0.39 -1.26
C ILE A 57 -1.64 -1.68 -1.08
N ASP A 58 -1.83 -2.06 0.17
CA ASP A 58 -2.72 -3.13 0.58
C ASP A 58 -3.96 -2.48 1.21
N ALA A 59 -5.08 -2.58 0.53
CA ALA A 59 -6.33 -1.92 0.94
C ALA A 59 -7.09 -2.80 1.91
N LYS A 60 -7.41 -2.27 3.08
CA LYS A 60 -8.10 -3.00 4.15
C LYS A 60 -9.42 -2.34 4.50
N TYR A 61 -10.47 -3.11 4.45
CA TYR A 61 -11.82 -2.68 4.79
C TYR A 61 -12.36 -3.58 5.91
N TYR A 62 -12.18 -3.14 7.15
CA TYR A 62 -12.57 -3.89 8.35
C TYR A 62 -13.52 -3.08 9.22
N SER A 63 -14.29 -3.75 10.07
CA SER A 63 -15.04 -3.08 11.13
C SER A 63 -14.13 -2.59 12.27
N HIS A 64 -13.01 -3.28 12.48
CA HIS A 64 -11.97 -2.90 13.45
C HIS A 64 -10.59 -3.01 12.80
N THR A 65 -9.80 -1.94 12.87
CA THR A 65 -8.48 -1.86 12.25
C THR A 65 -7.34 -2.31 13.16
N THR A 66 -7.60 -2.32 14.48
CA THR A 66 -6.62 -2.71 15.48
C THR A 66 -7.12 -3.89 16.28
N GLN A 67 -6.19 -4.59 16.92
CA GLN A 67 -6.47 -5.60 17.92
C GLN A 67 -6.03 -5.10 19.29
N VAL A 68 -6.68 -5.57 20.34
CA VAL A 68 -6.28 -5.26 21.72
C VAL A 68 -5.41 -6.40 22.24
N GLN A 69 -4.19 -6.08 22.68
CA GLN A 69 -3.26 -7.00 23.27
C GLN A 69 -2.60 -6.31 24.47
N PHE A 70 -2.68 -6.92 25.65
CA PHE A 70 -2.13 -6.35 26.90
C PHE A 70 -2.59 -4.90 27.11
N ASP A 71 -3.88 -4.64 26.94
CA ASP A 71 -4.53 -3.32 27.07
C ASP A 71 -3.99 -2.25 26.09
N LYS A 72 -3.33 -2.68 25.03
CA LYS A 72 -2.83 -1.78 23.96
C LYS A 72 -3.47 -2.12 22.64
N HIS A 73 -3.77 -1.07 21.85
CA HIS A 73 -4.21 -1.23 20.47
C HIS A 73 -3.00 -1.44 19.57
N THR A 74 -2.98 -2.56 18.85
CA THR A 74 -1.92 -2.88 17.89
C THR A 74 -2.51 -3.23 16.54
N LEU A 75 -1.69 -3.11 15.49
CA LEU A 75 -2.07 -3.53 14.15
C LEU A 75 -2.11 -5.06 14.07
N HIS A 76 -2.91 -5.59 13.13
CA HIS A 76 -2.93 -7.01 12.85
C HIS A 76 -1.59 -7.44 12.26
N SER A 77 -0.89 -8.35 12.93
CA SER A 77 0.47 -8.77 12.54
C SER A 77 0.52 -9.37 11.14
N ASN A 78 -0.49 -10.13 10.73
CA ASN A 78 -0.53 -10.73 9.40
C ASN A 78 -0.54 -9.67 8.30
N ASN A 79 -1.19 -8.53 8.51
CA ASN A 79 -1.20 -7.43 7.56
C ASN A 79 0.18 -6.81 7.41
N LEU A 80 0.89 -6.63 8.53
CA LEU A 80 2.25 -6.11 8.52
C LEU A 80 3.23 -7.06 7.84
N TYR A 81 3.13 -8.36 8.13
CA TYR A 81 3.98 -9.38 7.50
C TYR A 81 3.75 -9.41 5.98
N GLN A 82 2.49 -9.32 5.56
CA GLN A 82 2.13 -9.32 4.14
C GLN A 82 2.75 -8.14 3.39
N ILE A 83 2.54 -6.92 3.88
CA ILE A 83 3.05 -5.73 3.18
C ILE A 83 4.59 -5.69 3.21
N PHE A 84 5.21 -6.08 4.31
CA PHE A 84 6.66 -6.15 4.42
C PHE A 84 7.25 -7.16 3.42
N THR A 85 6.64 -8.33 3.33
CA THR A 85 7.04 -9.37 2.38
C THR A 85 6.94 -8.89 0.93
N TYR A 86 5.85 -8.21 0.59
CA TYR A 86 5.66 -7.65 -0.75
C TYR A 86 6.74 -6.63 -1.09
N VAL A 87 7.00 -5.71 -0.19
CA VAL A 87 8.00 -4.64 -0.39
C VAL A 87 9.39 -5.23 -0.59
N LYS A 88 9.79 -6.18 0.23
CA LYS A 88 11.13 -6.78 0.16
C LYS A 88 11.33 -7.59 -1.12
N ASN A 89 10.36 -8.39 -1.50
CA ASN A 89 10.44 -9.16 -2.75
C ASN A 89 10.42 -8.23 -3.98
N ARG A 90 9.62 -7.16 -3.95
CA ARG A 90 9.60 -6.19 -5.05
C ARG A 90 10.90 -5.42 -5.16
N SER A 91 11.46 -4.98 -4.04
CA SER A 91 12.76 -4.28 -4.03
C SER A 91 13.88 -5.14 -4.60
N TYR A 92 13.87 -6.41 -4.27
CA TYR A 92 14.87 -7.36 -4.77
C TYR A 92 14.90 -7.45 -6.31
N GLN A 93 13.78 -7.22 -6.98
CA GLN A 93 13.71 -7.27 -8.45
C GLN A 93 14.56 -6.20 -9.14
N PHE A 94 14.87 -5.10 -8.46
CA PHE A 94 15.74 -4.07 -9.00
C PHE A 94 17.23 -4.45 -9.00
N GLY A 95 17.58 -5.53 -8.31
CA GLY A 95 18.98 -5.95 -8.19
C GLY A 95 19.83 -4.86 -7.51
N GLU A 96 20.91 -4.47 -8.18
CA GLU A 96 21.82 -3.44 -7.70
C GLU A 96 21.41 -2.02 -8.07
N GLU A 97 20.36 -1.84 -8.87
CA GLU A 97 19.86 -0.52 -9.23
C GLU A 97 19.29 0.20 -8.02
N ASP A 98 19.58 1.48 -7.89
CA ASP A 98 18.97 2.31 -6.86
C ASP A 98 17.46 2.32 -7.03
N ASN A 99 16.74 2.08 -5.94
CA ASN A 99 15.29 2.02 -5.95
C ASN A 99 14.71 2.50 -4.63
N THR A 100 13.45 2.89 -4.68
CA THR A 100 12.65 3.19 -3.49
C THR A 100 11.36 2.41 -3.59
N VAL A 101 11.25 1.35 -2.79
CA VAL A 101 10.02 0.54 -2.70
C VAL A 101 9.43 0.72 -1.32
N SER A 102 8.24 1.29 -1.27
CA SER A 102 7.51 1.54 -0.04
C SER A 102 6.24 0.72 -0.01
N GLY A 103 5.77 0.42 1.18
CA GLY A 103 4.49 -0.25 1.40
C GLY A 103 3.54 0.60 2.23
N MET A 104 2.26 0.39 2.01
CA MET A 104 1.21 1.06 2.77
C MET A 104 0.05 0.12 3.02
N LEU A 105 -0.34 0.02 4.29
CA LEU A 105 -1.64 -0.52 4.67
C LEU A 105 -2.61 0.67 4.70
N LEU A 106 -3.60 0.64 3.83
CA LEU A 106 -4.58 1.73 3.72
C LEU A 106 -5.94 1.24 4.19
N TYR A 107 -6.26 1.58 5.42
CA TYR A 107 -7.51 1.19 6.07
C TYR A 107 -8.62 2.18 5.75
N ALA A 108 -9.80 1.66 5.40
CA ALA A 108 -11.00 2.50 5.43
C ALA A 108 -11.31 2.85 6.88
N LYS A 109 -11.65 4.11 7.12
CA LYS A 109 -11.96 4.59 8.47
C LYS A 109 -13.12 3.80 9.09
N THR A 110 -12.95 3.43 10.36
CA THR A 110 -13.95 2.72 11.16
C THR A 110 -14.60 3.64 12.18
N GLU A 111 -15.48 3.09 13.01
CA GLU A 111 -16.08 3.80 14.15
C GLU A 111 -15.17 3.88 15.38
N GLU A 112 -13.98 3.30 15.33
CA GLU A 112 -13.03 3.32 16.43
C GLU A 112 -12.52 4.75 16.69
N GLU A 113 -12.24 5.09 17.96
CA GLU A 113 -11.64 6.38 18.30
C GLU A 113 -10.21 6.50 17.78
N ILE A 114 -9.46 5.39 17.83
CA ILE A 114 -8.07 5.34 17.38
C ILE A 114 -8.05 4.81 15.95
N GLN A 115 -7.56 5.64 15.03
CA GLN A 115 -7.38 5.28 13.63
C GLN A 115 -5.88 5.16 13.31
N PRO A 116 -5.46 4.13 12.58
CA PRO A 116 -4.04 3.99 12.22
C PRO A 116 -3.54 5.17 11.37
N ASP A 117 -2.43 5.77 11.79
CA ASP A 117 -1.75 6.82 11.07
C ASP A 117 -0.29 6.88 11.51
N ASN A 118 0.54 6.02 10.92
CA ASN A 118 1.94 5.89 11.31
C ASN A 118 2.83 5.62 10.10
N VAL A 119 4.10 6.01 10.22
CA VAL A 119 5.13 5.72 9.23
C VAL A 119 6.30 5.04 9.96
N TYR A 120 6.71 3.89 9.44
CA TYR A 120 7.81 3.11 10.01
C TYR A 120 8.92 2.97 8.99
N GLN A 121 10.16 2.95 9.48
CA GLN A 121 11.34 2.62 8.65
C GLN A 121 11.82 1.23 9.07
N MET A 122 11.74 0.27 8.17
CA MET A 122 12.06 -1.14 8.43
C MET A 122 13.02 -1.66 7.38
N HIS A 123 14.25 -1.99 7.78
CA HIS A 123 15.28 -2.56 6.88
C HIS A 123 15.46 -1.76 5.59
N GLY A 124 15.51 -0.45 5.70
CA GLY A 124 15.71 0.44 4.55
C GLY A 124 14.47 0.71 3.70
N SER A 125 13.30 0.24 4.14
CA SER A 125 12.04 0.49 3.45
C SER A 125 11.06 1.24 4.34
N GLN A 126 10.27 2.12 3.73
CA GLN A 126 9.19 2.80 4.44
C GLN A 126 7.92 1.96 4.38
N ILE A 127 7.39 1.65 5.52
CA ILE A 127 6.09 1.00 5.68
C ILE A 127 5.17 1.97 6.40
N SER A 128 4.10 2.38 5.76
CA SER A 128 3.13 3.29 6.37
C SER A 128 1.80 2.60 6.60
N VAL A 129 1.09 3.09 7.59
CA VAL A 129 -0.26 2.63 7.91
C VAL A 129 -1.12 3.88 7.98
N LYS A 130 -2.06 3.99 7.06
CA LYS A 130 -2.89 5.17 6.90
C LYS A 130 -4.36 4.82 6.92
N THR A 131 -5.18 5.81 7.22
CA THR A 131 -6.63 5.70 7.21
C THR A 131 -7.20 6.60 6.13
N LEU A 132 -8.10 6.05 5.32
CA LEU A 132 -8.86 6.80 4.31
C LEU A 132 -10.28 7.01 4.82
N ASP A 133 -10.64 8.27 5.06
CA ASP A 133 -11.98 8.60 5.51
C ASP A 133 -12.92 8.68 4.31
N LEU A 134 -13.78 7.68 4.18
CA LEU A 134 -14.75 7.57 3.09
C LEU A 134 -16.08 8.25 3.40
N ASN A 135 -16.23 8.81 4.60
CA ASN A 135 -17.46 9.49 5.03
C ASN A 135 -17.50 10.98 4.65
N LEU A 136 -16.42 11.45 4.03
CA LEU A 136 -16.29 12.84 3.58
C LEU A 136 -16.84 13.01 2.16
N PRO A 137 -17.09 14.26 1.71
CA PRO A 137 -17.38 14.51 0.30
C PRO A 137 -16.25 14.02 -0.61
N PHE A 138 -16.61 13.67 -1.84
CA PHE A 138 -15.63 13.10 -2.78
C PHE A 138 -14.38 13.95 -2.98
N SER A 139 -14.53 15.28 -3.01
CA SER A 139 -13.38 16.19 -3.16
C SER A 139 -12.36 16.03 -2.01
N GLU A 140 -12.83 15.74 -0.81
CA GLU A 140 -11.96 15.52 0.35
C GLU A 140 -11.38 14.12 0.38
N ILE A 141 -12.12 13.11 -0.11
CA ILE A 141 -11.58 11.76 -0.33
C ILE A 141 -10.45 11.85 -1.36
N ALA A 142 -10.70 12.52 -2.48
CA ALA A 142 -9.71 12.74 -3.52
C ALA A 142 -8.46 13.45 -2.98
N ALA A 143 -8.62 14.46 -2.14
CA ALA A 143 -7.50 15.17 -1.53
C ALA A 143 -6.62 14.25 -0.67
N GLN A 144 -7.23 13.30 0.06
CA GLN A 144 -6.46 12.30 0.82
C GLN A 144 -5.64 11.41 -0.11
N MET A 145 -6.22 10.94 -1.21
CA MET A 145 -5.54 10.11 -2.21
C MET A 145 -4.41 10.88 -2.90
N ASP A 146 -4.64 12.16 -3.20
CA ASP A 146 -3.63 13.04 -3.81
C ASP A 146 -2.43 13.23 -2.88
N ARG A 147 -2.66 13.40 -1.59
CA ARG A 147 -1.57 13.53 -0.62
C ARG A 147 -0.68 12.28 -0.57
N ILE A 148 -1.27 11.10 -0.72
CA ILE A 148 -0.50 9.84 -0.79
C ILE A 148 0.42 9.86 -2.01
N ALA A 149 -0.11 10.20 -3.19
CA ALA A 149 0.69 10.25 -4.42
C ALA A 149 1.80 11.29 -4.33
N GLU A 150 1.52 12.46 -3.83
CA GLU A 150 2.49 13.55 -3.68
C GLU A 150 3.60 13.21 -2.68
N ALA A 151 3.27 12.51 -1.61
CA ALA A 151 4.23 12.11 -0.59
C ALA A 151 5.23 11.06 -1.10
N HIS A 152 4.80 10.19 -2.01
CA HIS A 152 5.63 9.08 -2.51
C HIS A 152 6.27 9.36 -3.87
N PHE A 153 5.71 10.25 -4.66
CA PHE A 153 6.19 10.55 -6.02
C PHE A 153 6.38 12.05 -6.16
N THR A 154 7.56 12.51 -5.77
CA THR A 154 7.90 13.94 -5.76
C THR A 154 7.67 14.59 -7.12
N GLY A 155 6.93 15.69 -7.14
CA GLY A 155 6.66 16.45 -8.35
C GLY A 155 5.65 15.81 -9.29
N ILE A 156 4.91 14.79 -8.85
CA ILE A 156 3.89 14.16 -9.70
C ILE A 156 2.75 15.13 -10.01
N ILE A 157 2.26 15.06 -11.24
CA ILE A 157 1.18 15.92 -11.71
C ILE A 157 -0.09 15.11 -11.88
N LYS A 158 -1.16 15.58 -11.25
CA LYS A 158 -2.50 15.01 -11.39
C LYS A 158 -3.13 15.52 -12.68
N ALA A 159 -3.75 14.62 -13.44
CA ALA A 159 -4.57 14.98 -14.59
C ALA A 159 -5.95 15.46 -14.12
N ASN A 160 -6.50 16.43 -14.84
CA ASN A 160 -7.83 16.97 -14.58
C ASN A 160 -8.95 16.05 -15.09
#